data_4b82fa561cf99b6a3af49c4027404b74
#
_entry.id   4b82fa561cf99b6a3af49c4027404b74
#
_cell.length_a   1.000
_cell.length_b   1.000
_cell.length_c   1.000
_cell.angle_alpha   90.00
_cell.angle_beta   90.00
_cell.angle_gamma   90.00
#
_symmetry.space_group_name_H-M   'P 1'
#
loop_
_entity.id
_entity.type
_entity.pdbx_description
1 polymer ?
#
loop_
_entity_poly.entity_id
_entity_poly.type
_entity_poly.pdbx_seq_one_letter_code
_entity_poly.pdbx_strand_id
1 'polypeptide(L)'
;DGSRLARLARDATHALAEAWWDYFNWAMQACGPTFVKAMQWAAARPDLFPKALCDRLVHVHELVHVHPWSYTEQALSKALGDGWQRFLEIAPTPIGSGCIATVYRGRLLEQPQPPRKRVWLRKLRRLPDDEVQPGTDVAVKVLHPRVRQQVRGSLPPPRATDAAPLHV
;
A
#
# COMPACT_ATOMS: atom_id res chain seq x y z
N ASP A 1 -28.64 41.39 -14.84
CA ASP A 1 -28.86 40.40 -13.75
C ASP A 1 -28.81 38.96 -14.22
N GLY A 2 -29.24 38.62 -15.45
CA GLY A 2 -29.16 37.24 -15.95
C GLY A 2 -27.73 36.67 -16.03
N SER A 3 -26.72 37.51 -16.27
CA SER A 3 -25.31 37.09 -16.33
C SER A 3 -24.71 36.73 -14.96
N ARG A 4 -25.24 37.32 -13.89
CA ARG A 4 -24.83 36.98 -12.50
C ARG A 4 -25.44 35.65 -12.07
N LEU A 5 -26.71 35.42 -12.36
CA LEU A 5 -27.41 34.16 -12.06
C LEU A 5 -26.79 33.01 -12.83
N ALA A 6 -26.45 33.19 -14.10
CA ALA A 6 -25.79 32.14 -14.91
C ALA A 6 -24.36 31.82 -14.43
N ARG A 7 -23.63 32.77 -13.85
CA ARG A 7 -22.32 32.53 -13.20
C ARG A 7 -22.50 31.77 -11.92
N LEU A 8 -23.37 32.18 -11.03
CA LEU A 8 -23.65 31.50 -9.77
C LEU A 8 -24.11 30.05 -10.00
N ALA A 9 -24.97 29.84 -11.01
CA ALA A 9 -25.40 28.47 -11.35
C ALA A 9 -24.24 27.61 -11.85
N ARG A 10 -23.33 28.13 -12.66
CA ARG A 10 -22.13 27.42 -13.11
C ARG A 10 -21.16 27.11 -11.96
N ASP A 11 -20.94 28.09 -11.08
CA ASP A 11 -20.06 27.89 -9.92
C ASP A 11 -20.64 26.85 -8.96
N ALA A 12 -21.95 26.83 -8.74
CA ALA A 12 -22.63 25.85 -7.93
C ALA A 12 -22.57 24.44 -8.55
N THR A 13 -22.77 24.31 -9.88
CA THR A 13 -22.65 23.01 -10.56
C THR A 13 -21.22 22.49 -10.54
N HIS A 14 -20.22 23.36 -10.68
CA HIS A 14 -18.81 22.97 -10.56
C HIS A 14 -18.48 22.50 -9.14
N ALA A 15 -18.90 23.25 -8.12
CA ALA A 15 -18.68 22.87 -6.71
C ALA A 15 -19.33 21.52 -6.37
N LEU A 16 -20.55 21.26 -6.86
CA LEU A 16 -21.23 19.99 -6.68
C LEU A 16 -20.48 18.83 -7.40
N ALA A 17 -19.98 19.10 -8.60
CA ALA A 17 -19.19 18.09 -9.34
C ALA A 17 -17.89 17.73 -8.62
N GLU A 18 -17.16 18.72 -8.07
CA GLU A 18 -15.95 18.47 -7.29
C GLU A 18 -16.27 17.70 -6.00
N ALA A 19 -17.29 18.10 -5.24
CA ALA A 19 -17.72 17.40 -4.04
C ALA A 19 -18.13 15.94 -4.33
N TRP A 20 -18.77 15.70 -5.47
CA TRP A 20 -19.11 14.34 -5.92
C TRP A 20 -17.87 13.50 -6.21
N TRP A 21 -16.84 14.10 -6.85
CA TRP A 21 -15.58 13.42 -7.12
C TRP A 21 -14.81 13.09 -5.84
N ASP A 22 -14.78 13.98 -4.87
CA ASP A 22 -14.16 13.75 -3.57
C ASP A 22 -14.86 12.59 -2.84
N TYR A 23 -16.20 12.60 -2.83
CA TYR A 23 -16.98 11.51 -2.27
C TYR A 23 -16.73 10.17 -2.99
N PHE A 24 -16.72 10.19 -4.34
CA PHE A 24 -16.45 9.01 -5.14
C PHE A 24 -15.06 8.41 -4.81
N ASN A 25 -14.03 9.24 -4.77
CA ASN A 25 -12.68 8.82 -4.41
C ASN A 25 -12.61 8.24 -3.00
N TRP A 26 -13.24 8.89 -2.05
CA TRP A 26 -13.34 8.38 -0.68
C TRP A 26 -14.06 7.02 -0.63
N ALA A 27 -15.19 6.90 -1.29
CA ALA A 27 -15.98 5.66 -1.33
C ALA A 27 -15.21 4.51 -1.97
N MET A 28 -14.50 4.75 -3.07
CA MET A 28 -13.67 3.74 -3.73
C MET A 28 -12.51 3.27 -2.85
N GLN A 29 -11.86 4.19 -2.12
CA GLN A 29 -10.83 3.83 -1.15
C GLN A 29 -11.41 3.05 0.03
N ALA A 30 -12.59 3.42 0.51
CA ALA A 30 -13.30 2.70 1.58
C ALA A 30 -13.69 1.28 1.18
N CYS A 31 -14.00 1.04 -0.11
CA CYS A 31 -14.26 -0.28 -0.67
C CYS A 31 -13.03 -1.21 -0.69
N GLY A 32 -11.83 -0.65 -0.50
CA GLY A 32 -10.60 -1.42 -0.32
C GLY A 32 -9.69 -1.51 -1.54
N PRO A 33 -8.54 -2.20 -1.38
CA PRO A 33 -7.45 -2.19 -2.36
C PRO A 33 -7.82 -2.66 -3.76
N THR A 34 -8.79 -3.55 -3.88
CA THR A 34 -9.28 -4.08 -5.17
C THR A 34 -9.91 -2.97 -6.02
N PHE A 35 -10.75 -2.12 -5.39
CA PHE A 35 -11.37 -1.00 -6.09
C PHE A 35 -10.36 0.08 -6.45
N VAL A 36 -9.41 0.36 -5.57
CA VAL A 36 -8.28 1.26 -5.88
C VAL A 36 -7.51 0.75 -7.10
N LYS A 37 -7.23 -0.55 -7.18
CA LYS A 37 -6.57 -1.15 -8.35
C LYS A 37 -7.41 -1.10 -9.61
N ALA A 38 -8.71 -1.28 -9.52
CA ALA A 38 -9.62 -1.14 -10.65
C ALA A 38 -9.63 0.30 -11.20
N MET A 39 -9.64 1.32 -10.32
CA MET A 39 -9.53 2.73 -10.72
C MET A 39 -8.18 3.05 -11.37
N GLN A 40 -7.08 2.52 -10.82
CA GLN A 40 -5.75 2.65 -11.39
C GLN A 40 -5.69 2.03 -12.79
N TRP A 41 -6.29 0.85 -12.97
CA TRP A 41 -6.40 0.22 -14.27
C TRP A 41 -7.24 1.06 -15.24
N ALA A 42 -8.39 1.57 -14.82
CA ALA A 42 -9.24 2.41 -15.64
C ALA A 42 -8.55 3.72 -16.06
N ALA A 43 -7.79 4.35 -15.15
CA ALA A 43 -7.00 5.55 -15.44
C ALA A 43 -5.97 5.34 -16.57
N ALA A 44 -5.42 4.12 -16.69
CA ALA A 44 -4.44 3.75 -17.69
C ALA A 44 -5.06 3.32 -19.06
N ARG A 45 -6.39 3.39 -19.19
CA ARG A 45 -7.11 2.86 -20.37
C ARG A 45 -7.97 3.93 -21.06
N PRO A 46 -7.34 4.96 -21.68
CA PRO A 46 -8.07 5.99 -22.45
C PRO A 46 -8.72 5.44 -23.72
N ASP A 47 -8.42 4.19 -24.10
CA ASP A 47 -9.06 3.44 -25.17
C ASP A 47 -10.45 2.91 -24.78
N LEU A 48 -10.70 2.68 -23.48
CA LEU A 48 -11.97 2.15 -22.96
C LEU A 48 -12.79 3.23 -22.24
N PHE A 49 -12.15 4.24 -21.67
CA PHE A 49 -12.79 5.27 -20.86
C PHE A 49 -12.54 6.66 -21.41
N PRO A 50 -13.49 7.60 -21.26
CA PRO A 50 -13.28 8.99 -21.66
C PRO A 50 -12.03 9.60 -21.00
N LYS A 51 -11.22 10.32 -21.78
CA LYS A 51 -9.98 10.92 -21.29
C LYS A 51 -10.19 11.78 -20.03
N ALA A 52 -11.28 12.55 -19.97
CA ALA A 52 -11.61 13.36 -18.80
C ALA A 52 -11.79 12.54 -17.51
N LEU A 53 -12.32 11.30 -17.62
CA LEU A 53 -12.43 10.37 -16.51
C LEU A 53 -11.03 9.82 -16.14
N CYS A 54 -10.24 9.41 -17.12
CA CYS A 54 -8.88 8.91 -16.89
C CYS A 54 -8.02 9.96 -16.17
N ASP A 55 -8.05 11.22 -16.63
CA ASP A 55 -7.31 12.33 -16.03
C ASP A 55 -7.72 12.57 -14.56
N ARG A 56 -9.00 12.42 -14.23
CA ARG A 56 -9.51 12.49 -12.84
C ARG A 56 -9.04 11.31 -11.98
N LEU A 57 -9.03 10.11 -12.54
CA LEU A 57 -8.64 8.90 -11.81
C LEU A 57 -7.12 8.79 -11.58
N VAL A 58 -6.29 9.46 -12.37
CA VAL A 58 -4.83 9.50 -12.14
C VAL A 58 -4.50 10.04 -10.75
N HIS A 59 -5.20 11.06 -10.27
CA HIS A 59 -4.98 11.66 -8.94
C HIS A 59 -5.31 10.72 -7.76
N VAL A 60 -6.06 9.65 -7.98
CA VAL A 60 -6.33 8.63 -6.95
C VAL A 60 -5.04 7.91 -6.51
N HIS A 61 -3.99 7.93 -7.35
CA HIS A 61 -2.69 7.34 -7.02
C HIS A 61 -1.94 8.09 -5.92
N GLU A 62 -2.20 9.39 -5.75
CA GLU A 62 -1.45 10.28 -4.87
C GLU A 62 -1.98 10.26 -3.42
N LEU A 63 -3.19 9.75 -3.21
CA LEU A 63 -3.89 9.78 -1.91
C LEU A 63 -3.60 8.57 -1.01
N VAL A 64 -2.47 7.89 -1.23
CA VAL A 64 -2.13 6.72 -0.42
C VAL A 64 -1.63 7.17 0.96
N HIS A 65 -2.41 6.89 1.99
CA HIS A 65 -2.08 7.21 3.37
C HIS A 65 -0.91 6.35 3.84
N VAL A 66 0.20 6.99 4.18
CA VAL A 66 1.31 6.35 4.89
C VAL A 66 0.88 6.12 6.33
N HIS A 67 0.99 4.90 6.83
CA HIS A 67 0.72 4.61 8.23
C HIS A 67 1.85 5.16 9.14
N PRO A 68 1.58 5.48 10.42
CA PRO A 68 2.57 5.99 11.35
C PRO A 68 3.75 5.01 11.52
N TRP A 69 4.95 5.55 11.72
CA TRP A 69 6.16 4.75 11.95
C TRP A 69 6.02 3.77 13.11
N SER A 70 5.34 4.15 14.19
CA SER A 70 5.06 3.27 15.33
C SER A 70 4.35 1.98 14.96
N TYR A 71 3.48 2.01 13.94
CA TYR A 71 2.86 0.80 13.40
C TYR A 71 3.89 -0.08 12.68
N THR A 72 4.79 0.53 11.91
CA THR A 72 5.89 -0.18 11.23
C THR A 72 6.77 -0.90 12.25
N GLU A 73 7.18 -0.23 13.33
CA GLU A 73 7.98 -0.83 14.40
C GLU A 73 7.28 -2.01 15.06
N GLN A 74 6.00 -1.88 15.39
CA GLN A 74 5.20 -2.99 15.92
C GLN A 74 5.10 -4.16 14.94
N ALA A 75 4.92 -3.88 13.65
CA ALA A 75 4.84 -4.91 12.62
C ALA A 75 6.18 -5.65 12.46
N LEU A 76 7.29 -4.93 12.54
CA LEU A 76 8.65 -5.48 12.52
C LEU A 76 8.94 -6.33 13.76
N SER A 77 8.67 -5.83 14.96
CA SER A 77 8.83 -6.60 16.20
C SER A 77 8.00 -7.88 16.20
N LYS A 78 6.76 -7.80 15.69
CA LYS A 78 5.91 -8.98 15.55
C LYS A 78 6.40 -9.99 14.51
N ALA A 79 7.02 -9.53 13.44
CA ALA A 79 7.47 -10.37 12.33
C ALA A 79 8.87 -10.94 12.56
N LEU A 80 9.78 -10.15 13.11
CA LEU A 80 11.20 -10.43 13.23
C LEU A 80 11.65 -10.69 14.68
N GLY A 81 10.78 -10.35 15.66
CA GLY A 81 11.09 -10.45 17.09
C GLY A 81 11.64 -9.14 17.66
N ASP A 82 11.61 -9.04 18.99
CA ASP A 82 12.20 -7.91 19.69
C ASP A 82 13.72 -7.94 19.50
N GLY A 83 14.29 -6.78 19.14
CA GLY A 83 15.73 -6.67 18.84
C GLY A 83 16.06 -6.81 17.35
N TRP A 84 15.09 -6.71 16.45
CA TRP A 84 15.28 -6.70 15.00
C TRP A 84 16.29 -5.63 14.54
N GLN A 85 16.45 -4.55 15.31
CA GLN A 85 17.38 -3.45 15.05
C GLN A 85 18.85 -3.90 15.08
N ARG A 86 19.18 -5.06 15.66
CA ARG A 86 20.56 -5.60 15.67
C ARG A 86 21.02 -6.04 14.29
N PHE A 87 20.09 -6.48 13.44
CA PHE A 87 20.43 -7.03 12.12
C PHE A 87 19.82 -6.24 10.96
N LEU A 88 18.93 -5.30 11.24
CA LEU A 88 18.26 -4.51 10.21
C LEU A 88 18.11 -3.06 10.65
N GLU A 89 18.78 -2.16 9.96
CA GLU A 89 18.58 -0.72 10.05
C GLU A 89 17.54 -0.28 9.04
N ILE A 90 16.57 0.54 9.42
CA ILE A 90 15.52 1.03 8.52
C ILE A 90 15.39 2.54 8.66
N ALA A 91 15.44 3.26 7.54
CA ALA A 91 15.11 4.68 7.51
C ALA A 91 13.61 4.88 7.78
N PRO A 92 13.20 5.70 8.76
CA PRO A 92 11.79 5.90 9.08
C PRO A 92 11.00 6.62 7.98
N THR A 93 11.69 7.29 7.05
CA THR A 93 11.08 7.92 5.89
C THR A 93 10.84 6.87 4.80
N PRO A 94 9.59 6.66 4.35
CA PRO A 94 9.31 5.71 3.29
C PRO A 94 9.86 6.17 1.95
N ILE A 95 10.31 5.22 1.12
CA ILE A 95 10.70 5.47 -0.27
C ILE A 95 9.50 5.42 -1.22
N GLY A 96 8.39 4.84 -0.77
CA GLY A 96 7.14 4.79 -1.51
C GLY A 96 6.02 4.15 -0.70
N SER A 97 4.80 4.50 -1.05
CA SER A 97 3.59 3.90 -0.48
C SER A 97 2.60 3.57 -1.58
N GLY A 98 1.97 2.41 -1.48
CA GLY A 98 0.91 1.96 -2.36
C GLY A 98 -0.35 1.63 -1.58
N CYS A 99 -1.44 1.25 -2.26
CA CYS A 99 -2.73 0.95 -1.64
C CYS A 99 -2.71 -0.23 -0.63
N ILE A 100 -1.64 -1.03 -0.62
CA ILE A 100 -1.53 -2.24 0.21
C ILE A 100 -0.45 -2.11 1.26
N ALA A 101 0.64 -1.38 0.97
CA ALA A 101 1.84 -1.38 1.79
C ALA A 101 2.69 -0.12 1.57
N THR A 102 3.46 0.21 2.60
CA THR A 102 4.54 1.20 2.54
C THR A 102 5.88 0.47 2.40
N VAL A 103 6.78 1.05 1.61
CA VAL A 103 8.12 0.52 1.36
C VAL A 103 9.16 1.44 1.98
N TYR A 104 10.07 0.86 2.75
CA TYR A 104 11.17 1.56 3.41
C TYR A 104 12.51 1.05 2.88
N ARG A 105 13.52 1.91 2.89
CA ARG A 105 14.91 1.49 2.68
C ARG A 105 15.45 0.94 3.99
N GLY A 106 16.00 -0.25 3.92
CA GLY A 106 16.72 -0.88 5.02
C GLY A 106 18.13 -1.27 4.61
N ARG A 107 18.97 -1.54 5.60
CA ARG A 107 20.31 -2.07 5.44
C ARG A 107 20.51 -3.23 6.41
N LEU A 108 21.01 -4.33 5.94
CA LEU A 108 21.37 -5.46 6.79
C LEU A 108 22.70 -5.15 7.52
N LEU A 109 22.68 -5.24 8.86
CA LEU A 109 23.85 -4.98 9.72
C LEU A 109 24.61 -6.27 10.00
N GLU A 110 23.90 -7.34 10.32
CA GLU A 110 24.45 -8.67 10.56
C GLU A 110 23.63 -9.71 9.81
N GLN A 111 24.22 -10.87 9.56
CA GLN A 111 23.42 -12.00 9.06
C GLN A 111 22.38 -12.37 10.12
N PRO A 112 21.09 -12.37 9.76
CA PRO A 112 20.07 -12.77 10.70
C PRO A 112 20.31 -14.21 11.13
N GLN A 113 20.71 -14.41 12.37
CA GLN A 113 20.72 -15.76 12.93
C GLN A 113 19.27 -16.28 12.90
N PRO A 114 19.05 -17.48 12.34
CA PRO A 114 17.69 -17.99 12.23
C PRO A 114 17.10 -18.11 13.62
N PRO A 115 15.98 -17.43 13.93
CA PRO A 115 15.26 -17.72 15.15
C PRO A 115 14.90 -19.22 15.13
N ARG A 116 14.90 -19.87 16.28
CA ARG A 116 14.63 -21.31 16.43
C ARG A 116 13.32 -21.81 15.78
N LYS A 117 12.47 -20.92 15.27
CA LYS A 117 11.31 -21.21 14.42
C LYS A 117 11.63 -20.86 12.96
N ARG A 118 12.04 -21.85 12.21
CA ARG A 118 12.43 -21.88 10.79
C ARG A 118 11.43 -21.32 9.75
N VAL A 119 10.49 -20.45 10.10
CA VAL A 119 9.36 -20.14 9.21
C VAL A 119 9.64 -18.98 8.25
N TRP A 120 10.46 -18.02 8.61
CA TRP A 120 10.67 -16.82 7.78
C TRP A 120 11.88 -16.91 6.82
N LEU A 121 12.95 -17.61 7.20
CA LEU A 121 14.11 -17.85 6.30
C LEU A 121 13.76 -18.65 5.03
N ARG A 122 12.72 -19.49 5.08
CA ARG A 122 12.24 -20.22 3.89
C ARG A 122 11.62 -19.31 2.84
N LYS A 123 11.37 -18.03 3.13
CA LYS A 123 10.77 -17.05 2.22
C LYS A 123 11.74 -16.00 1.68
N LEU A 124 12.79 -15.68 2.41
CA LEU A 124 13.98 -14.98 1.87
C LEU A 124 14.74 -15.85 0.85
N ARG A 125 14.41 -17.12 0.74
CA ARG A 125 15.04 -18.14 -0.12
C ARG A 125 14.80 -17.97 -1.63
N ARG A 126 14.34 -16.81 -2.10
CA ARG A 126 14.36 -16.46 -3.52
C ARG A 126 15.61 -15.67 -3.93
N LEU A 127 16.44 -15.27 -2.97
CA LEU A 127 17.78 -14.75 -3.24
C LEU A 127 18.77 -15.91 -3.04
N PRO A 128 19.74 -16.09 -3.93
CA PRO A 128 20.85 -17.00 -3.70
C PRO A 128 21.50 -16.67 -2.35
N ASP A 129 21.85 -17.69 -1.57
CA ASP A 129 22.40 -17.53 -0.22
C ASP A 129 23.71 -16.67 -0.18
N ASP A 130 24.32 -16.47 -1.32
CA ASP A 130 25.58 -15.73 -1.54
C ASP A 130 25.35 -14.21 -1.68
N GLU A 131 24.11 -13.74 -1.90
CA GLU A 131 23.83 -12.29 -2.14
C GLU A 131 23.42 -11.53 -0.87
N VAL A 132 23.13 -12.22 0.22
CA VAL A 132 22.66 -11.59 1.47
C VAL A 132 23.84 -11.44 2.44
N GLN A 133 24.64 -10.38 2.24
CA GLN A 133 25.78 -10.05 3.11
C GLN A 133 25.45 -8.86 4.02
N PRO A 134 26.14 -8.73 5.18
CA PRO A 134 26.09 -7.51 5.97
C PRO A 134 26.46 -6.29 5.10
N GLY A 135 25.70 -5.20 5.25
CA GLY A 135 25.84 -4.00 4.43
C GLY A 135 24.95 -3.97 3.19
N THR A 136 24.24 -5.05 2.85
CA THR A 136 23.30 -5.09 1.72
C THR A 136 22.10 -4.18 1.97
N ASP A 137 21.79 -3.32 1.00
CA ASP A 137 20.56 -2.52 0.99
C ASP A 137 19.35 -3.41 0.63
N VAL A 138 18.27 -3.29 1.39
CA VAL A 138 17.04 -4.06 1.20
C VAL A 138 15.81 -3.16 1.17
N ALA A 139 14.80 -3.58 0.43
CA ALA A 139 13.50 -2.94 0.45
C ALA A 139 12.58 -3.66 1.44
N VAL A 140 12.17 -2.96 2.48
CA VAL A 140 11.28 -3.50 3.51
C VAL A 140 9.86 -3.05 3.23
N LYS A 141 8.98 -3.99 2.88
CA LYS A 141 7.58 -3.73 2.57
C LYS A 141 6.69 -4.08 3.76
N VAL A 142 6.03 -3.08 4.33
CA VAL A 142 5.13 -3.23 5.47
C VAL A 142 3.69 -3.00 5.04
N LEU A 143 2.83 -3.99 5.25
CA LEU A 143 1.41 -3.92 4.89
C LEU A 143 0.67 -2.89 5.75
N HIS A 144 -0.25 -2.14 5.14
CA HIS A 144 -1.11 -1.20 5.88
C HIS A 144 -2.01 -1.92 6.89
N PRO A 145 -2.41 -1.22 7.97
CA PRO A 145 -3.41 -1.72 8.90
C PRO A 145 -4.67 -2.17 8.15
N ARG A 146 -5.31 -3.27 8.60
CA ARG A 146 -6.57 -3.81 8.06
C ARG A 146 -6.53 -4.42 6.65
N VAL A 147 -5.45 -4.25 5.86
CA VAL A 147 -5.37 -4.85 4.50
C VAL A 147 -5.64 -6.36 4.55
N ARG A 148 -5.10 -7.07 5.54
CA ARG A 148 -5.34 -8.51 5.71
C ARG A 148 -6.83 -8.84 5.95
N GLN A 149 -7.55 -7.98 6.66
CA GLN A 149 -8.98 -8.18 6.94
C GLN A 149 -9.81 -7.90 5.69
N GLN A 150 -9.48 -6.83 4.97
CA GLN A 150 -10.16 -6.45 3.73
C GLN A 150 -9.98 -7.51 2.64
N VAL A 151 -8.77 -8.04 2.47
CA VAL A 151 -8.51 -9.10 1.49
C VAL A 151 -9.18 -10.42 1.89
N ARG A 152 -9.21 -10.77 3.17
CA ARG A 152 -9.92 -11.98 3.66
C ARG A 152 -11.43 -11.88 3.52
N GLY A 153 -12.01 -10.69 3.71
CA GLY A 153 -13.44 -10.47 3.49
C GLY A 153 -13.88 -10.56 2.03
N SER A 154 -12.95 -10.40 1.10
CA SER A 154 -13.18 -10.49 -0.36
C SER A 154 -12.88 -11.88 -0.95
N LEU A 155 -12.29 -12.79 -0.17
CA LEU A 155 -11.93 -14.14 -0.60
C LEU A 155 -12.71 -15.17 0.22
N PRO A 156 -13.12 -16.31 -0.38
CA PRO A 156 -13.67 -17.42 0.39
C PRO A 156 -12.62 -17.86 1.45
N PRO A 157 -13.07 -18.42 2.59
CA PRO A 157 -12.18 -18.83 3.66
C PRO A 157 -11.10 -19.79 3.09
N PRO A 158 -9.82 -19.58 3.43
CA PRO A 158 -8.76 -20.43 2.94
C PRO A 158 -9.03 -21.88 3.37
N ARG A 159 -8.93 -22.81 2.43
CA ARG A 159 -8.88 -24.24 2.77
C ARG A 159 -7.75 -24.47 3.76
N ALA A 160 -7.92 -25.41 4.67
CA ALA A 160 -6.99 -25.68 5.79
C ALA A 160 -5.51 -25.93 5.40
N THR A 161 -5.22 -26.07 4.12
CA THR A 161 -3.88 -26.22 3.52
C THR A 161 -3.17 -24.91 3.14
N ASP A 162 -3.90 -23.77 3.12
CA ASP A 162 -3.36 -22.47 2.69
C ASP A 162 -2.98 -21.59 3.87
N ALA A 163 -2.01 -22.03 4.67
CA ALA A 163 -1.31 -21.13 5.60
C ALA A 163 -0.53 -20.09 4.76
N ALA A 164 -1.21 -18.96 4.45
CA ALA A 164 -0.68 -17.93 3.60
C ALA A 164 0.56 -17.26 4.20
N PRO A 165 1.60 -17.15 3.41
CA PRO A 165 2.87 -16.58 3.79
C PRO A 165 2.86 -15.05 3.81
N LEU A 166 3.54 -14.49 4.81
CA LEU A 166 4.00 -13.10 4.82
C LEU A 166 5.01 -12.89 3.68
N HIS A 167 4.74 -11.93 2.80
CA HIS A 167 5.76 -11.39 1.90
C HIS A 167 6.45 -10.23 2.63
N VAL A 168 7.71 -10.42 2.98
CA VAL A 168 8.68 -9.37 3.30
C VAL A 168 9.41 -9.05 2.02
#